data_d7290db8c1e1c57600746ea28797cbcd
#
_entry.id   d7290db8c1e1c57600746ea28797cbcd
#
_cell.length_a   1.000
_cell.length_b   1.000
_cell.length_c   1.000
_cell.angle_alpha   90.00
_cell.angle_beta   90.00
_cell.angle_gamma   90.00
#
_symmetry.space_group_name_H-M   'P 1'
#
loop_
_entity.id
_entity.type
_entity.pdbx_description
1 polymer ?
#
loop_
_entity_poly.entity_id
_entity_poly.type
_entity_poly.pdbx_seq_one_letter_code
_entity_poly.pdbx_strand_id
1 'polypeptide(L)'
;SREDTSIIVNTTRQIVTDTLVNVFNPADTIASVLKNLQDSVAGQRKLLADQLLERAANLRYNNSIVTRKINQILRDIEEEEVNASLERMQNKQKILRETSLLIAGIAIVSVVIVIIFIFMITRDISKSKYYRMQLEKAKQYAEDLLHSREKMMLTISHDIRAPLSSIIGYIDLLLRRHPDERQQYYLDNMSGSASHILSLVNDLLDFHRLEFGKMEIQRVAFSVSALFNEIFTSFRPIAESKDLTFVLNLKEEGTEKLYIGDPIRIRQIVGNLLSNALKFTREGRVVMVVSINALADNSALLNVLVSDSGPGIPPEEQERIFGEFTRLSATEKAEGFGLGLSITRKMTVLMGGNLSLKSVVGQGCDFTIELPLT
;
A
#
# COMPACT_ATOMS: atom_id res chain seq x y z
N SER A 1 -7.87 42.27 46.05
CA SER A 1 -8.92 41.69 45.17
C SER A 1 -8.22 40.85 44.09
N ARG A 2 -8.40 39.57 44.22
CA ARG A 2 -8.03 38.59 43.21
C ARG A 2 -9.12 38.57 42.13
N GLU A 3 -8.78 38.71 40.88
CA GLU A 3 -9.61 38.33 39.78
C GLU A 3 -9.09 37.03 39.21
N ASP A 4 -9.84 35.97 39.41
CA ASP A 4 -9.67 34.69 38.74
C ASP A 4 -10.27 34.78 37.32
N THR A 5 -9.42 34.77 36.33
CA THR A 5 -9.88 34.64 34.93
C THR A 5 -9.83 33.17 34.56
N SER A 6 -10.97 32.48 34.64
CA SER A 6 -11.14 31.13 34.12
C SER A 6 -11.27 31.18 32.60
N ILE A 7 -10.28 30.65 31.90
CA ILE A 7 -10.35 30.41 30.46
C ILE A 7 -11.15 29.13 30.25
N ILE A 8 -12.37 29.26 29.71
CA ILE A 8 -13.17 28.13 29.24
C ILE A 8 -12.67 27.77 27.85
N VAL A 9 -11.95 26.69 27.75
CA VAL A 9 -11.61 26.09 26.44
C VAL A 9 -12.80 25.29 25.95
N ASN A 10 -13.53 25.83 25.01
CA ASN A 10 -14.64 25.14 24.34
C ASN A 10 -14.05 24.22 23.25
N THR A 11 -13.87 22.95 23.57
CA THR A 11 -13.49 21.94 22.58
C THR A 11 -14.74 21.45 21.88
N THR A 12 -15.07 22.07 20.76
CA THR A 12 -16.06 21.51 19.85
C THR A 12 -15.47 20.29 19.17
N ARG A 13 -15.84 19.12 19.64
CA ARG A 13 -15.58 17.87 18.93
C ARG A 13 -16.50 17.80 17.72
N GLN A 14 -15.97 18.08 16.56
CA GLN A 14 -16.62 17.76 15.29
C GLN A 14 -16.39 16.28 15.02
N ILE A 15 -17.42 15.47 15.23
CA ILE A 15 -17.40 14.06 14.81
C ILE A 15 -17.73 14.07 13.32
N VAL A 16 -16.69 13.97 12.49
CA VAL A 16 -16.85 13.63 11.08
C VAL A 16 -16.92 12.10 11.01
N THR A 17 -18.13 11.59 10.87
CA THR A 17 -18.34 10.18 10.54
C THR A 17 -18.10 9.99 9.04
N ASP A 18 -16.83 9.84 8.66
CA ASP A 18 -16.49 9.29 7.35
C ASP A 18 -16.46 7.77 7.46
N THR A 19 -17.51 7.17 6.96
CA THR A 19 -17.57 5.72 6.77
C THR A 19 -16.75 5.34 5.54
N LEU A 20 -15.41 5.34 5.68
CA LEU A 20 -14.52 4.71 4.72
C LEU A 20 -14.56 3.20 4.99
N VAL A 21 -15.18 2.49 4.07
CA VAL A 21 -15.08 1.03 3.98
C VAL A 21 -13.62 0.70 3.64
N ASN A 22 -12.86 0.39 4.66
CA ASN A 22 -11.45 0.01 4.53
C ASN A 22 -11.38 -1.44 4.11
N VAL A 23 -11.12 -1.67 2.84
CA VAL A 23 -10.75 -2.99 2.32
C VAL A 23 -9.38 -3.35 2.87
N PHE A 24 -9.36 -4.30 3.78
CA PHE A 24 -8.15 -4.75 4.44
C PHE A 24 -7.26 -5.56 3.46
N ASN A 25 -6.18 -4.96 3.01
CA ASN A 25 -5.12 -5.67 2.27
C ASN A 25 -3.93 -5.87 3.21
N PRO A 26 -3.58 -7.09 3.59
CA PRO A 26 -2.51 -7.36 4.56
C PRO A 26 -1.13 -6.87 4.09
N ALA A 27 -0.86 -6.83 2.79
CA ALA A 27 0.40 -6.32 2.25
C ALA A 27 0.55 -4.81 2.43
N ASP A 28 -0.53 -4.04 2.17
CA ASP A 28 -0.53 -2.59 2.40
C ASP A 28 -0.47 -2.26 3.89
N THR A 29 -1.05 -3.12 4.73
CA THR A 29 -1.00 -2.93 6.18
C THR A 29 0.43 -3.14 6.71
N ILE A 30 1.14 -4.14 6.23
CA ILE A 30 2.54 -4.37 6.63
C ILE A 30 3.43 -3.22 6.11
N ALA A 31 3.25 -2.76 4.88
CA ALA A 31 3.98 -1.63 4.33
C ALA A 31 3.66 -0.32 5.07
N SER A 32 2.38 -0.09 5.42
CA SER A 32 1.95 1.08 6.19
C SER A 32 2.43 1.03 7.63
N VAL A 33 2.41 -0.15 8.27
CA VAL A 33 2.93 -0.34 9.63
C VAL A 33 4.46 -0.15 9.67
N LEU A 34 5.19 -0.66 8.67
CA LEU A 34 6.63 -0.42 8.56
C LEU A 34 6.95 1.06 8.30
N LYS A 35 6.21 1.73 7.43
CA LYS A 35 6.35 3.16 7.18
C LYS A 35 5.99 3.99 8.40
N ASN A 36 4.88 3.67 9.06
CA ASN A 36 4.46 4.35 10.28
C ASN A 36 5.42 4.10 11.45
N LEU A 37 6.00 2.91 11.56
CA LEU A 37 7.08 2.63 12.52
C LEU A 37 8.34 3.44 12.19
N GLN A 38 8.72 3.54 10.94
CA GLN A 38 9.86 4.34 10.49
C GLN A 38 9.63 5.82 10.76
N ASP A 39 8.46 6.36 10.43
CA ASP A 39 8.09 7.75 10.66
C ASP A 39 7.93 8.05 12.16
N SER A 40 7.39 7.11 12.94
CA SER A 40 7.27 7.22 14.40
C SER A 40 8.65 7.21 15.08
N VAL A 41 9.54 6.32 14.67
CA VAL A 41 10.92 6.26 15.19
C VAL A 41 11.72 7.51 14.78
N ALA A 42 11.53 8.01 13.54
CA ALA A 42 12.16 9.26 13.11
C ALA A 42 11.61 10.47 13.86
N GLY A 43 10.29 10.51 14.09
CA GLY A 43 9.62 11.55 14.89
C GLY A 43 10.08 11.53 16.36
N GLN A 44 10.14 10.35 16.98
CA GLN A 44 10.63 10.22 18.36
C GLN A 44 12.11 10.60 18.50
N ARG A 45 12.94 10.26 17.50
CA ARG A 45 14.35 10.69 17.48
C ARG A 45 14.50 12.19 17.34
N LYS A 46 13.71 12.83 16.49
CA LYS A 46 13.72 14.30 16.34
C LYS A 46 13.23 14.97 17.61
N LEU A 47 12.13 14.48 18.20
CA LEU A 47 11.61 15.00 19.46
C LEU A 47 12.61 14.83 20.60
N LEU A 48 13.30 13.70 20.68
CA LEU A 48 14.33 13.44 21.69
C LEU A 48 15.56 14.34 21.46
N ALA A 49 15.96 14.55 20.23
CA ALA A 49 17.04 15.47 19.87
C ALA A 49 16.70 16.92 20.21
N ASP A 50 15.47 17.36 19.92
CA ASP A 50 14.98 18.71 20.23
C ASP A 50 14.87 18.89 21.77
N GLN A 51 14.39 17.88 22.50
CA GLN A 51 14.36 17.91 23.98
C GLN A 51 15.77 17.92 24.59
N LEU A 52 16.72 17.20 23.98
CA LEU A 52 18.13 17.24 24.42
C LEU A 52 18.77 18.60 24.12
N LEU A 53 18.47 19.20 22.96
CA LEU A 53 18.93 20.53 22.62
C LEU A 53 18.33 21.60 23.53
N GLU A 54 17.05 21.51 23.84
CA GLU A 54 16.36 22.41 24.77
C GLU A 54 16.90 22.26 26.21
N ARG A 55 17.13 21.04 26.67
CA ARG A 55 17.77 20.78 27.99
C ARG A 55 19.20 21.30 28.00
N ALA A 56 19.97 21.12 26.93
CA ALA A 56 21.32 21.67 26.80
C ALA A 56 21.33 23.20 26.76
N ALA A 57 20.35 23.83 26.08
CA ALA A 57 20.18 25.28 26.08
C ALA A 57 19.79 25.81 27.48
N ASN A 58 18.86 25.15 28.14
CA ASN A 58 18.46 25.48 29.52
C ASN A 58 19.60 25.29 30.52
N LEU A 59 20.41 24.25 30.36
CA LEU A 59 21.63 24.07 31.21
C LEU A 59 22.67 25.17 30.95
N ARG A 60 22.87 25.58 29.69
CA ARG A 60 23.76 26.72 29.37
C ARG A 60 23.20 28.03 29.90
N TYR A 61 21.91 28.26 29.79
CA TYR A 61 21.24 29.45 30.32
C TYR A 61 21.34 29.50 31.86
N ASN A 62 21.02 28.41 32.55
CA ASN A 62 21.15 28.33 34.02
C ASN A 62 22.60 28.47 34.48
N ASN A 63 23.55 27.89 33.73
CA ASN A 63 24.99 28.05 34.03
C ASN A 63 25.44 29.52 33.83
N SER A 64 24.88 30.24 32.81
CA SER A 64 25.19 31.66 32.63
C SER A 64 24.62 32.56 33.73
N ILE A 65 23.45 32.19 34.29
CA ILE A 65 22.85 32.92 35.42
C ILE A 65 23.63 32.64 36.69
N VAL A 66 24.00 31.37 36.91
CA VAL A 66 24.85 30.98 38.06
C VAL A 66 26.21 31.68 37.98
N THR A 67 26.83 31.72 36.80
CA THR A 67 28.09 32.40 36.57
C THR A 67 27.98 33.93 36.80
N ARG A 68 26.87 34.58 36.35
CA ARG A 68 26.61 35.99 36.64
C ARG A 68 26.43 36.24 38.16
N LYS A 69 25.65 35.41 38.84
CA LYS A 69 25.47 35.52 40.31
C LYS A 69 26.77 35.28 41.06
N ILE A 70 27.55 34.26 40.65
CA ILE A 70 28.88 34.02 41.21
C ILE A 70 29.80 35.22 41.02
N ASN A 71 29.81 35.80 39.76
CA ASN A 71 30.61 36.97 39.47
C ASN A 71 30.10 38.23 40.18
N GLN A 72 28.82 38.31 40.47
CA GLN A 72 28.25 39.38 41.28
C GLN A 72 28.66 39.21 42.77
N ILE A 73 28.50 37.98 43.32
CA ILE A 73 28.91 37.63 44.68
C ILE A 73 30.44 37.86 44.85
N LEU A 74 31.22 37.48 43.80
CA LEU A 74 32.66 37.72 43.83
C LEU A 74 33.00 39.21 43.87
N ARG A 75 32.28 40.04 43.10
CA ARG A 75 32.45 41.52 43.11
C ARG A 75 32.06 42.11 44.48
N ASP A 76 30.94 41.65 45.02
CA ASP A 76 30.49 42.10 46.34
C ASP A 76 31.49 41.72 47.44
N ILE A 77 32.10 40.50 47.35
CA ILE A 77 33.18 40.05 48.25
C ILE A 77 34.47 40.90 48.03
N GLU A 78 34.81 41.18 46.76
CA GLU A 78 35.98 42.04 46.44
C GLU A 78 35.81 43.48 46.96
N GLU A 79 34.61 44.10 46.82
CA GLU A 79 34.29 45.40 47.36
C GLU A 79 34.36 45.44 48.91
N GLU A 80 33.80 44.39 49.54
CA GLU A 80 33.86 44.24 51.01
C GLU A 80 35.30 44.00 51.49
N GLU A 81 36.10 43.20 50.73
CA GLU A 81 37.53 43.00 51.02
C GLU A 81 38.35 44.29 50.81
N VAL A 82 38.05 45.07 49.75
CA VAL A 82 38.73 46.40 49.55
C VAL A 82 38.40 47.35 50.69
N ASN A 83 37.18 47.35 51.16
CA ASN A 83 36.78 48.17 52.32
C ASN A 83 37.31 47.64 53.63
N ALA A 84 37.41 46.30 53.74
CA ALA A 84 37.97 45.66 54.98
C ALA A 84 39.50 45.60 54.97
N SER A 85 40.16 45.73 53.83
CA SER A 85 41.62 45.60 53.65
C SER A 85 42.40 46.82 54.19
N LEU A 86 41.71 47.91 54.47
CA LEU A 86 42.34 49.10 55.12
C LEU A 86 42.65 48.88 56.61
N GLU A 87 42.00 47.88 57.27
CA GLU A 87 42.17 47.68 58.66
C GLU A 87 42.91 46.36 59.11
N ARG A 88 43.11 45.39 58.18
CA ARG A 88 43.64 44.06 58.56
C ARG A 88 44.67 43.47 57.61
N MET A 89 45.90 44.00 57.60
CA MET A 89 46.99 43.47 56.76
C MET A 89 47.38 42.01 57.06
N GLN A 90 47.06 41.48 58.24
CA GLN A 90 47.47 40.12 58.65
C GLN A 90 46.50 38.99 58.24
N ASN A 91 45.24 39.27 57.89
CA ASN A 91 44.29 38.27 57.46
C ASN A 91 44.25 38.07 55.97
N LYS A 92 44.88 38.95 55.14
CA LYS A 92 44.83 38.97 53.71
C LYS A 92 45.37 37.69 53.02
N GLN A 93 46.43 37.12 53.59
CA GLN A 93 47.02 35.89 53.02
C GLN A 93 46.17 34.63 53.30
N LYS A 94 45.44 34.58 54.37
CA LYS A 94 44.57 33.42 54.71
C LYS A 94 43.32 33.43 53.79
N ILE A 95 42.68 34.60 53.60
CA ILE A 95 41.51 34.76 52.77
C ILE A 95 41.85 34.49 51.30
N LEU A 96 42.97 34.99 50.79
CA LEU A 96 43.45 34.75 49.44
C LEU A 96 43.73 33.27 49.18
N ARG A 97 44.23 32.53 50.18
CA ARG A 97 44.50 31.09 50.06
C ARG A 97 43.22 30.30 50.05
N GLU A 98 42.22 30.66 50.86
CA GLU A 98 40.91 30.00 50.88
C GLU A 98 40.07 30.24 49.63
N THR A 99 40.09 31.49 49.11
CA THR A 99 39.42 31.83 47.86
C THR A 99 40.06 31.17 46.65
N SER A 100 41.40 31.08 46.60
CA SER A 100 42.11 30.40 45.50
C SER A 100 41.83 28.89 45.49
N LEU A 101 41.70 28.24 46.68
CA LEU A 101 41.30 26.86 46.78
C LEU A 101 39.85 26.64 46.37
N LEU A 102 38.93 27.54 46.69
CA LEU A 102 37.54 27.50 46.25
C LEU A 102 37.41 27.66 44.70
N ILE A 103 38.15 28.61 44.12
CA ILE A 103 38.17 28.84 42.65
C ILE A 103 38.79 27.62 41.95
N ALA A 104 39.87 27.04 42.49
CA ALA A 104 40.45 25.81 41.94
C ALA A 104 39.47 24.64 42.05
N GLY A 105 38.71 24.52 43.11
CA GLY A 105 37.66 23.49 43.27
C GLY A 105 36.53 23.65 42.24
N ILE A 106 36.05 24.88 42.05
CA ILE A 106 35.00 25.16 41.05
C ILE A 106 35.50 24.88 39.63
N ALA A 107 36.74 25.27 39.32
CA ALA A 107 37.35 24.99 38.00
C ALA A 107 37.48 23.48 37.73
N ILE A 108 37.89 22.71 38.76
CA ILE A 108 37.98 21.24 38.62
C ILE A 108 36.59 20.62 38.40
N VAL A 109 35.58 21.06 39.15
CA VAL A 109 34.19 20.57 38.99
C VAL A 109 33.65 20.90 37.57
N SER A 110 33.88 22.12 37.05
CA SER A 110 33.44 22.50 35.73
C SER A 110 34.10 21.68 34.62
N VAL A 111 35.40 21.40 34.72
CA VAL A 111 36.13 20.53 33.76
C VAL A 111 35.56 19.10 33.80
N VAL A 112 35.27 18.57 34.97
CA VAL A 112 34.66 17.22 35.11
C VAL A 112 33.29 17.17 34.46
N ILE A 113 32.46 18.21 34.66
CA ILE A 113 31.13 18.29 34.02
C ILE A 113 31.25 18.32 32.47
N VAL A 114 32.17 19.10 31.93
CA VAL A 114 32.42 19.20 30.48
C VAL A 114 32.88 17.83 29.92
N ILE A 115 33.79 17.16 30.63
CA ILE A 115 34.27 15.82 30.20
C ILE A 115 33.10 14.81 30.21
N ILE A 116 32.24 14.80 31.22
CA ILE A 116 31.07 13.93 31.31
C ILE A 116 30.11 14.24 30.12
N PHE A 117 29.89 15.52 29.81
CA PHE A 117 29.00 15.93 28.76
C PHE A 117 29.53 15.54 27.37
N ILE A 118 30.80 15.72 27.09
CA ILE A 118 31.46 15.27 25.86
C ILE A 118 31.37 13.75 25.75
N PHE A 119 31.59 13.01 26.85
CA PHE A 119 31.45 11.57 26.84
C PHE A 119 30.01 11.11 26.53
N MET A 120 28.99 11.75 27.11
CA MET A 120 27.60 11.45 26.84
C MET A 120 27.25 11.71 25.36
N ILE A 121 27.65 12.88 24.80
CA ILE A 121 27.39 13.22 23.40
C ILE A 121 28.06 12.22 22.46
N THR A 122 29.33 11.92 22.67
CA THR A 122 30.05 10.96 21.81
C THR A 122 29.45 9.56 21.87
N ARG A 123 28.99 9.14 23.04
CA ARG A 123 28.28 7.88 23.22
C ARG A 123 26.94 7.86 22.47
N ASP A 124 26.15 8.93 22.54
CA ASP A 124 24.85 9.01 21.88
C ASP A 124 24.97 9.12 20.34
N ILE A 125 25.96 9.87 19.86
CA ILE A 125 26.27 9.92 18.43
C ILE A 125 26.69 8.53 17.90
N SER A 126 27.54 7.83 18.65
CA SER A 126 27.99 6.49 18.26
C SER A 126 26.84 5.48 18.24
N LYS A 127 25.94 5.51 19.22
CA LYS A 127 24.72 4.70 19.23
C LYS A 127 23.79 5.04 18.05
N SER A 128 23.56 6.32 17.81
CA SER A 128 22.71 6.77 16.69
C SER A 128 23.26 6.32 15.34
N LYS A 129 24.58 6.44 15.12
CA LYS A 129 25.25 5.93 13.90
C LYS A 129 25.11 4.41 13.77
N TYR A 130 25.28 3.67 14.87
CA TYR A 130 25.11 2.22 14.86
C TYR A 130 23.69 1.81 14.48
N TYR A 131 22.65 2.42 15.07
CA TYR A 131 21.25 2.11 14.76
C TYR A 131 20.88 2.50 13.32
N ARG A 132 21.35 3.65 12.83
CA ARG A 132 21.17 4.04 11.44
C ARG A 132 21.78 3.02 10.47
N MET A 133 23.00 2.57 10.75
CA MET A 133 23.66 1.57 9.90
C MET A 133 22.92 0.21 9.94
N GLN A 134 22.39 -0.20 11.08
CA GLN A 134 21.58 -1.42 11.18
C GLN A 134 20.27 -1.29 10.42
N LEU A 135 19.59 -0.14 10.54
CA LEU A 135 18.35 0.13 9.80
C LEU A 135 18.59 0.13 8.29
N GLU A 136 19.67 0.78 7.83
CA GLU A 136 20.01 0.82 6.41
C GLU A 136 20.34 -0.60 5.86
N LYS A 137 21.09 -1.39 6.62
CA LYS A 137 21.34 -2.79 6.26
C LYS A 137 20.05 -3.63 6.22
N ALA A 138 19.17 -3.46 7.18
CA ALA A 138 17.89 -4.17 7.22
C ALA A 138 17.00 -3.76 6.04
N LYS A 139 16.96 -2.46 5.71
CA LYS A 139 16.26 -1.92 4.56
C LYS A 139 16.80 -2.50 3.26
N GLN A 140 18.12 -2.43 3.06
CA GLN A 140 18.79 -2.98 1.88
C GLN A 140 18.52 -4.47 1.72
N TYR A 141 18.62 -5.24 2.81
CA TYR A 141 18.30 -6.67 2.78
C TYR A 141 16.83 -6.93 2.39
N ALA A 142 15.90 -6.15 2.90
CA ALA A 142 14.49 -6.27 2.53
C ALA A 142 14.25 -5.92 1.05
N GLU A 143 14.90 -4.87 0.53
CA GLU A 143 14.84 -4.48 -0.89
C GLU A 143 15.44 -5.57 -1.80
N ASP A 144 16.60 -6.11 -1.44
CA ASP A 144 17.26 -7.20 -2.18
C ASP A 144 16.40 -8.46 -2.20
N LEU A 145 15.75 -8.79 -1.07
CA LEU A 145 14.85 -9.93 -0.97
C LEU A 145 13.61 -9.75 -1.87
N LEU A 146 13.01 -8.56 -1.86
CA LEU A 146 11.88 -8.22 -2.71
C LEU A 146 12.26 -8.31 -4.19
N HIS A 147 13.41 -7.76 -4.56
CA HIS A 147 13.92 -7.81 -5.94
C HIS A 147 14.24 -9.25 -6.39
N SER A 148 14.87 -10.04 -5.52
CA SER A 148 15.13 -11.46 -5.78
C SER A 148 13.85 -12.25 -5.99
N ARG A 149 12.84 -12.05 -5.12
CA ARG A 149 11.51 -12.67 -5.23
C ARG A 149 10.84 -12.31 -6.56
N GLU A 150 10.91 -11.05 -6.95
CA GLU A 150 10.36 -10.59 -8.22
C GLU A 150 11.02 -11.27 -9.41
N LYS A 151 12.34 -11.22 -9.47
CA LYS A 151 13.13 -11.85 -10.56
C LYS A 151 12.82 -13.34 -10.67
N MET A 152 12.73 -14.03 -9.52
CA MET A 152 12.40 -15.45 -9.47
C MET A 152 11.01 -15.72 -10.08
N MET A 153 9.98 -14.92 -9.73
CA MET A 153 8.63 -15.10 -10.25
C MET A 153 8.56 -14.86 -11.77
N LEU A 154 9.23 -13.82 -12.27
CA LEU A 154 9.30 -13.56 -13.71
C LEU A 154 9.99 -14.71 -14.46
N THR A 155 11.10 -15.22 -13.92
CA THR A 155 11.85 -16.34 -14.50
C THR A 155 11.00 -17.62 -14.53
N ILE A 156 10.41 -18.03 -13.39
CA ILE A 156 9.57 -19.22 -13.30
C ILE A 156 8.41 -19.14 -14.29
N SER A 157 7.78 -17.99 -14.40
CA SER A 157 6.63 -17.83 -15.30
C SER A 157 7.02 -17.91 -16.76
N HIS A 158 8.19 -17.37 -17.15
CA HIS A 158 8.72 -17.51 -18.50
C HIS A 158 9.06 -18.99 -18.80
N ASP A 159 9.70 -19.66 -17.83
CA ASP A 159 10.17 -21.03 -17.98
C ASP A 159 9.04 -22.07 -17.97
N ILE A 160 7.87 -21.71 -17.40
CA ILE A 160 6.65 -22.51 -17.52
C ILE A 160 5.89 -22.19 -18.82
N ARG A 161 5.82 -20.91 -19.23
CA ARG A 161 5.08 -20.51 -20.42
C ARG A 161 5.65 -21.13 -21.70
N ALA A 162 6.97 -21.14 -21.86
CA ALA A 162 7.62 -21.63 -23.09
C ALA A 162 7.29 -23.11 -23.39
N PRO A 163 7.52 -24.08 -22.48
CA PRO A 163 7.19 -25.48 -22.73
C PRO A 163 5.68 -25.69 -22.89
N LEU A 164 4.85 -24.94 -22.15
CA LEU A 164 3.40 -25.07 -22.24
C LEU A 164 2.86 -24.59 -23.59
N SER A 165 3.39 -23.47 -24.10
CA SER A 165 3.06 -22.99 -25.45
C SER A 165 3.49 -23.99 -26.53
N SER A 166 4.63 -24.69 -26.32
CA SER A 166 5.05 -25.76 -27.25
C SER A 166 4.10 -26.95 -27.21
N ILE A 167 3.64 -27.37 -26.00
CA ILE A 167 2.65 -28.44 -25.85
C ILE A 167 1.35 -28.09 -26.58
N ILE A 168 0.84 -26.87 -26.38
CA ILE A 168 -0.38 -26.39 -27.06
C ILE A 168 -0.17 -26.40 -28.59
N GLY A 169 1.00 -25.93 -29.08
CA GLY A 169 1.34 -25.96 -30.47
C GLY A 169 1.36 -27.36 -31.08
N TYR A 170 1.90 -28.36 -30.35
CA TYR A 170 1.86 -29.75 -30.80
C TYR A 170 0.44 -30.34 -30.80
N ILE A 171 -0.35 -30.00 -29.80
CA ILE A 171 -1.77 -30.42 -29.76
C ILE A 171 -2.52 -29.84 -30.99
N ASP A 172 -2.35 -28.56 -31.31
CA ASP A 172 -2.95 -27.90 -32.48
C ASP A 172 -2.51 -28.56 -33.79
N LEU A 173 -1.24 -28.95 -33.90
CA LEU A 173 -0.76 -29.67 -35.09
C LEU A 173 -1.36 -31.08 -35.21
N LEU A 174 -1.58 -31.77 -34.08
CA LEU A 174 -2.24 -33.08 -34.05
C LEU A 174 -3.73 -32.97 -34.43
N LEU A 175 -4.43 -31.96 -33.90
CA LEU A 175 -5.84 -31.66 -34.24
C LEU A 175 -6.05 -31.43 -35.73
N ARG A 176 -5.09 -30.80 -36.42
CA ARG A 176 -5.13 -30.58 -37.87
C ARG A 176 -4.91 -31.86 -38.68
N ARG A 177 -4.51 -32.97 -38.04
CA ARG A 177 -4.26 -34.26 -38.74
C ARG A 177 -5.50 -35.16 -38.85
N HIS A 178 -6.71 -34.59 -38.57
CA HIS A 178 -7.97 -35.33 -38.60
C HIS A 178 -7.95 -36.55 -37.65
N PRO A 179 -7.77 -36.33 -36.37
CA PRO A 179 -7.79 -37.40 -35.35
C PRO A 179 -9.16 -38.11 -35.37
N ASP A 180 -9.17 -39.36 -34.93
CA ASP A 180 -10.43 -40.06 -34.63
C ASP A 180 -11.15 -39.43 -33.43
N GLU A 181 -12.43 -39.74 -33.21
CA GLU A 181 -13.24 -39.16 -32.14
C GLU A 181 -12.61 -39.30 -30.76
N ARG A 182 -11.94 -40.44 -30.50
CA ARG A 182 -11.30 -40.70 -29.20
C ARG A 182 -10.01 -39.88 -29.06
N GLN A 183 -9.23 -39.78 -30.10
CA GLN A 183 -8.03 -38.94 -30.14
C GLN A 183 -8.43 -37.46 -30.03
N GLN A 184 -9.46 -37.02 -30.72
CA GLN A 184 -10.00 -35.67 -30.63
C GLN A 184 -10.36 -35.35 -29.17
N TYR A 185 -11.11 -36.21 -28.48
CA TYR A 185 -11.48 -36.05 -27.09
C TYR A 185 -10.26 -35.89 -26.17
N TYR A 186 -9.21 -36.70 -26.38
CA TYR A 186 -7.99 -36.59 -25.57
C TYR A 186 -7.22 -35.30 -25.87
N LEU A 187 -7.10 -34.91 -27.12
CA LEU A 187 -6.40 -33.69 -27.53
C LEU A 187 -7.13 -32.43 -27.03
N ASP A 188 -8.46 -32.42 -27.08
CA ASP A 188 -9.26 -31.32 -26.55
C ASP A 188 -9.09 -31.17 -25.04
N ASN A 189 -9.11 -32.27 -24.29
CA ASN A 189 -8.86 -32.28 -22.85
C ASN A 189 -7.42 -31.82 -22.51
N MET A 190 -6.43 -32.27 -23.27
CA MET A 190 -5.02 -31.84 -23.09
C MET A 190 -4.87 -30.35 -23.40
N SER A 191 -5.49 -29.86 -24.49
CA SER A 191 -5.49 -28.44 -24.87
C SER A 191 -6.14 -27.58 -23.81
N GLY A 192 -7.31 -28.02 -23.30
CA GLY A 192 -8.00 -27.36 -22.20
C GLY A 192 -7.14 -27.26 -20.95
N SER A 193 -6.53 -28.37 -20.55
CA SER A 193 -5.66 -28.43 -19.36
C SER A 193 -4.42 -27.54 -19.51
N ALA A 194 -3.75 -27.58 -20.66
CA ALA A 194 -2.58 -26.77 -20.94
C ALA A 194 -2.92 -25.28 -20.98
N SER A 195 -4.02 -24.91 -21.63
CA SER A 195 -4.52 -23.53 -21.67
C SER A 195 -4.91 -23.03 -20.28
N HIS A 196 -5.50 -23.90 -19.45
CA HIS A 196 -5.82 -23.58 -18.06
C HIS A 196 -4.56 -23.29 -17.25
N ILE A 197 -3.52 -24.11 -17.32
CA ILE A 197 -2.25 -23.86 -16.62
C ILE A 197 -1.62 -22.54 -17.12
N LEU A 198 -1.66 -22.27 -18.42
CA LEU A 198 -1.14 -21.02 -18.98
C LEU A 198 -1.89 -19.79 -18.43
N SER A 199 -3.22 -19.88 -18.31
CA SER A 199 -4.03 -18.82 -17.69
C SER A 199 -3.62 -18.61 -16.23
N LEU A 200 -3.46 -19.67 -15.45
CA LEU A 200 -3.05 -19.60 -14.04
C LEU A 200 -1.67 -18.95 -13.86
N VAL A 201 -0.72 -19.27 -14.74
CA VAL A 201 0.62 -18.64 -14.73
C VAL A 201 0.53 -17.15 -15.09
N ASN A 202 -0.30 -16.78 -16.06
CA ASN A 202 -0.51 -15.38 -16.42
C ASN A 202 -1.22 -14.61 -15.29
N ASP A 203 -2.22 -15.20 -14.65
CA ASP A 203 -2.89 -14.59 -13.49
C ASP A 203 -1.92 -14.35 -12.34
N LEU A 204 -1.02 -15.31 -12.06
CA LEU A 204 0.01 -15.15 -11.04
C LEU A 204 1.00 -14.02 -11.37
N LEU A 205 1.40 -13.89 -12.66
CA LEU A 205 2.24 -12.80 -13.12
C LEU A 205 1.57 -11.44 -13.01
N ASP A 206 0.31 -11.35 -13.44
CA ASP A 206 -0.45 -10.10 -13.38
C ASP A 206 -0.69 -9.68 -11.94
N PHE A 207 -1.01 -10.64 -11.07
CA PHE A 207 -1.10 -10.41 -9.63
C PHE A 207 0.21 -9.83 -9.08
N HIS A 208 1.33 -10.46 -9.42
CA HIS A 208 2.64 -10.01 -8.98
C HIS A 208 3.00 -8.60 -9.49
N ARG A 209 2.71 -8.30 -10.77
CA ARG A 209 2.92 -6.96 -11.35
C ARG A 209 2.08 -5.89 -10.67
N LEU A 210 0.84 -6.23 -10.29
CA LEU A 210 -0.06 -5.33 -9.55
C LEU A 210 0.46 -5.08 -8.14
N GLU A 211 0.91 -6.12 -7.43
CA GLU A 211 1.46 -6.01 -6.06
C GLU A 211 2.67 -5.07 -5.98
N PHE A 212 3.55 -5.14 -6.98
CA PHE A 212 4.78 -4.31 -7.01
C PHE A 212 4.60 -2.98 -7.74
N GLY A 213 3.37 -2.61 -8.12
CA GLY A 213 3.10 -1.36 -8.84
C GLY A 213 3.78 -1.25 -10.21
N LYS A 214 4.11 -2.40 -10.82
CA LYS A 214 4.82 -2.49 -12.11
C LYS A 214 3.89 -2.75 -13.29
N MET A 215 2.58 -2.78 -13.06
CA MET A 215 1.62 -2.88 -14.14
C MET A 215 1.40 -1.49 -14.73
N GLU A 216 1.80 -1.34 -15.99
CA GLU A 216 1.58 -0.12 -16.75
C GLU A 216 0.20 -0.18 -17.43
N ILE A 217 -0.53 0.92 -17.38
CA ILE A 217 -1.79 1.11 -18.09
C ILE A 217 -1.50 1.83 -19.40
N GLN A 218 -1.86 1.20 -20.50
CA GLN A 218 -1.74 1.80 -21.82
C GLN A 218 -2.87 2.82 -22.05
N ARG A 219 -2.56 3.86 -22.80
CA ARG A 219 -3.54 4.88 -23.20
C ARG A 219 -3.63 4.91 -24.72
N VAL A 220 -4.53 4.12 -25.27
CA VAL A 220 -4.73 4.01 -26.71
C VAL A 220 -6.18 4.35 -27.06
N ALA A 221 -6.39 4.88 -28.27
CA ALA A 221 -7.73 5.12 -28.77
C ALA A 221 -8.39 3.78 -29.18
N PHE A 222 -9.60 3.54 -28.70
CA PHE A 222 -10.36 2.34 -29.02
C PHE A 222 -11.86 2.62 -29.12
N SER A 223 -12.58 1.76 -29.83
CA SER A 223 -14.04 1.77 -29.90
C SER A 223 -14.62 0.86 -28.84
N VAL A 224 -15.47 1.41 -27.97
CA VAL A 224 -16.15 0.64 -26.92
C VAL A 224 -17.06 -0.41 -27.53
N SER A 225 -17.86 -0.05 -28.56
CA SER A 225 -18.75 -1.00 -29.22
C SER A 225 -18.00 -2.15 -29.87
N ALA A 226 -16.88 -1.88 -30.56
CA ALA A 226 -16.06 -2.93 -31.16
C ALA A 226 -15.49 -3.88 -30.09
N LEU A 227 -14.90 -3.33 -29.03
CA LEU A 227 -14.31 -4.10 -27.94
C LEU A 227 -15.33 -5.05 -27.29
N PHE A 228 -16.52 -4.53 -26.93
CA PHE A 228 -17.52 -5.34 -26.24
C PHE A 228 -18.22 -6.35 -27.16
N ASN A 229 -18.37 -6.06 -28.44
CA ASN A 229 -18.84 -7.04 -29.44
C ASN A 229 -17.81 -8.19 -29.60
N GLU A 230 -16.52 -7.89 -29.66
CA GLU A 230 -15.48 -8.92 -29.69
C GLU A 230 -15.50 -9.79 -28.42
N ILE A 231 -15.61 -9.17 -27.23
CA ILE A 231 -15.72 -9.89 -25.95
C ILE A 231 -16.97 -10.80 -26.00
N PHE A 232 -18.13 -10.26 -26.37
CA PHE A 232 -19.37 -11.02 -26.49
C PHE A 232 -19.22 -12.22 -27.44
N THR A 233 -18.68 -12.00 -28.61
CA THR A 233 -18.48 -13.05 -29.62
C THR A 233 -17.55 -14.15 -29.12
N SER A 234 -16.51 -13.81 -28.32
CA SER A 234 -15.56 -14.80 -27.77
C SER A 234 -16.18 -15.69 -26.69
N PHE A 235 -17.14 -15.19 -25.91
CA PHE A 235 -17.78 -15.94 -24.82
C PHE A 235 -19.07 -16.64 -25.23
N ARG A 236 -19.68 -16.26 -26.40
CA ARG A 236 -20.92 -16.85 -26.90
C ARG A 236 -20.86 -18.38 -27.05
N PRO A 237 -19.81 -18.99 -27.64
CA PRO A 237 -19.74 -20.44 -27.77
C PRO A 237 -19.74 -21.17 -26.41
N ILE A 238 -19.14 -20.55 -25.38
CA ILE A 238 -19.11 -21.13 -24.02
C ILE A 238 -20.51 -21.12 -23.40
N ALA A 239 -21.26 -20.04 -23.60
CA ALA A 239 -22.64 -19.96 -23.14
C ALA A 239 -23.56 -20.95 -23.88
N GLU A 240 -23.43 -21.03 -25.21
CA GLU A 240 -24.17 -21.97 -26.06
C GLU A 240 -23.89 -23.43 -25.67
N SER A 241 -22.65 -23.79 -25.38
CA SER A 241 -22.29 -25.16 -24.92
C SER A 241 -22.90 -25.57 -23.61
N LYS A 242 -23.43 -24.60 -22.83
CA LYS A 242 -24.08 -24.78 -21.55
C LYS A 242 -25.59 -24.51 -21.57
N ASP A 243 -26.16 -24.28 -22.75
CA ASP A 243 -27.57 -23.88 -22.93
C ASP A 243 -27.96 -22.61 -22.15
N LEU A 244 -27.00 -21.71 -21.90
CA LEU A 244 -27.24 -20.45 -21.22
C LEU A 244 -27.62 -19.33 -22.19
N THR A 245 -28.62 -18.53 -21.82
CA THR A 245 -28.95 -17.31 -22.55
C THR A 245 -27.88 -16.24 -22.25
N PHE A 246 -27.07 -15.87 -23.25
CA PHE A 246 -26.07 -14.81 -23.13
C PHE A 246 -26.47 -13.59 -23.92
N VAL A 247 -26.59 -12.43 -23.28
CA VAL A 247 -27.10 -11.20 -23.90
C VAL A 247 -26.11 -10.06 -23.69
N LEU A 248 -25.85 -9.32 -24.77
CA LEU A 248 -25.13 -8.04 -24.74
C LEU A 248 -26.12 -6.89 -24.99
N ASN A 249 -26.22 -5.97 -24.03
CA ASN A 249 -26.99 -4.74 -24.15
C ASN A 249 -26.02 -3.54 -24.23
N LEU A 250 -25.68 -3.10 -25.42
CA LEU A 250 -24.94 -1.86 -25.63
C LEU A 250 -25.96 -0.71 -25.68
N LYS A 251 -25.85 0.24 -24.74
CA LYS A 251 -26.60 1.49 -24.85
C LYS A 251 -25.99 2.33 -25.96
N GLU A 252 -26.81 2.73 -26.93
CA GLU A 252 -26.35 3.42 -28.17
C GLU A 252 -25.64 4.75 -27.85
N GLU A 253 -26.09 5.46 -26.80
CA GLU A 253 -25.57 6.77 -26.45
C GLU A 253 -24.10 6.71 -26.01
N GLY A 254 -23.21 7.23 -26.85
CA GLY A 254 -21.78 7.37 -26.59
C GLY A 254 -20.90 6.17 -26.91
N THR A 255 -21.44 4.95 -27.10
CA THR A 255 -20.62 3.74 -27.32
C THR A 255 -19.95 3.64 -28.69
N GLU A 256 -20.41 4.41 -29.69
CA GLU A 256 -19.82 4.44 -31.02
C GLU A 256 -18.59 5.37 -31.13
N LYS A 257 -18.36 6.21 -30.17
CA LYS A 257 -17.20 7.12 -30.16
C LYS A 257 -15.92 6.37 -29.82
N LEU A 258 -14.79 6.98 -30.21
CA LEU A 258 -13.46 6.54 -29.78
C LEU A 258 -13.14 7.19 -28.41
N TYR A 259 -12.60 6.37 -27.53
CA TYR A 259 -12.13 6.78 -26.21
C TYR A 259 -10.67 6.38 -26.03
N ILE A 260 -9.97 7.10 -25.16
CA ILE A 260 -8.60 6.76 -24.78
C ILE A 260 -8.65 5.98 -23.46
N GLY A 261 -8.06 4.79 -23.48
CA GLY A 261 -7.97 3.90 -22.33
C GLY A 261 -7.13 2.66 -22.63
N ASP A 262 -7.27 1.62 -21.82
CA ASP A 262 -6.57 0.34 -22.02
C ASP A 262 -7.57 -0.77 -22.37
N PRO A 263 -7.83 -1.03 -23.67
CA PRO A 263 -8.78 -2.06 -24.10
C PRO A 263 -8.33 -3.47 -23.69
N ILE A 264 -7.02 -3.71 -23.55
CA ILE A 264 -6.50 -5.03 -23.14
C ILE A 264 -6.88 -5.30 -21.67
N ARG A 265 -6.70 -4.33 -20.80
CA ARG A 265 -7.05 -4.46 -19.39
C ARG A 265 -8.56 -4.47 -19.18
N ILE A 266 -9.32 -3.68 -19.93
CA ILE A 266 -10.78 -3.74 -19.91
C ILE A 266 -11.26 -5.14 -20.32
N ARG A 267 -10.74 -5.71 -21.40
CA ARG A 267 -11.03 -7.08 -21.84
C ARG A 267 -10.71 -8.11 -20.75
N GLN A 268 -9.59 -7.96 -20.08
CA GLN A 268 -9.17 -8.86 -19.01
C GLN A 268 -10.11 -8.81 -17.80
N ILE A 269 -10.45 -7.60 -17.33
CA ILE A 269 -11.40 -7.35 -16.23
C ILE A 269 -12.76 -7.98 -16.56
N VAL A 270 -13.34 -7.61 -17.71
CA VAL A 270 -14.66 -8.06 -18.13
C VAL A 270 -14.67 -9.57 -18.43
N GLY A 271 -13.63 -10.06 -19.09
CA GLY A 271 -13.45 -11.49 -19.38
C GLY A 271 -13.42 -12.36 -18.13
N ASN A 272 -12.76 -11.89 -17.08
CA ASN A 272 -12.74 -12.59 -15.79
C ASN A 272 -14.14 -12.66 -15.14
N LEU A 273 -14.89 -11.55 -15.16
CA LEU A 273 -16.25 -11.52 -14.62
C LEU A 273 -17.19 -12.42 -15.44
N LEU A 274 -17.12 -12.37 -16.77
CA LEU A 274 -17.91 -13.24 -17.67
C LEU A 274 -17.56 -14.71 -17.50
N SER A 275 -16.28 -15.03 -17.39
CA SER A 275 -15.82 -16.39 -17.12
C SER A 275 -16.41 -16.93 -15.82
N ASN A 276 -16.41 -16.13 -14.75
CA ASN A 276 -17.02 -16.49 -13.49
C ASN A 276 -18.55 -16.64 -13.62
N ALA A 277 -19.24 -15.70 -14.24
CA ALA A 277 -20.68 -15.75 -14.48
C ALA A 277 -21.08 -17.03 -15.23
N LEU A 278 -20.42 -17.33 -16.35
CA LEU A 278 -20.69 -18.52 -17.15
C LEU A 278 -20.27 -19.83 -16.44
N LYS A 279 -19.25 -19.77 -15.59
CA LYS A 279 -18.78 -20.94 -14.80
C LYS A 279 -19.76 -21.33 -13.72
N PHE A 280 -20.30 -20.38 -12.99
CA PHE A 280 -21.15 -20.63 -11.84
C PHE A 280 -22.64 -20.68 -12.16
N THR A 281 -23.07 -20.15 -13.29
CA THR A 281 -24.44 -20.31 -13.77
C THR A 281 -24.60 -21.67 -14.45
N ARG A 282 -25.54 -22.47 -13.95
CA ARG A 282 -25.86 -23.79 -14.53
C ARG A 282 -27.00 -23.70 -15.54
N GLU A 283 -28.01 -22.91 -15.22
CA GLU A 283 -29.21 -22.69 -16.01
C GLU A 283 -29.62 -21.23 -15.95
N GLY A 284 -30.26 -20.71 -16.97
CA GLY A 284 -30.76 -19.34 -17.01
C GLY A 284 -29.94 -18.42 -17.92
N ARG A 285 -29.49 -17.28 -17.40
CA ARG A 285 -28.91 -16.25 -18.26
C ARG A 285 -27.71 -15.54 -17.65
N VAL A 286 -26.87 -15.03 -18.55
CA VAL A 286 -25.81 -14.05 -18.25
C VAL A 286 -26.06 -12.83 -19.13
N VAL A 287 -26.08 -11.65 -18.52
CA VAL A 287 -26.35 -10.38 -19.23
C VAL A 287 -25.17 -9.44 -19.02
N MET A 288 -24.64 -8.90 -20.11
CA MET A 288 -23.64 -7.83 -20.07
C MET A 288 -24.28 -6.54 -20.55
N VAL A 289 -24.36 -5.52 -19.69
CA VAL A 289 -24.86 -4.19 -20.04
C VAL A 289 -23.71 -3.22 -20.05
N VAL A 290 -23.55 -2.48 -21.13
CA VAL A 290 -22.49 -1.49 -21.30
C VAL A 290 -23.10 -0.13 -21.59
N SER A 291 -22.67 0.87 -20.85
CA SER A 291 -23.09 2.25 -21.04
C SER A 291 -21.93 3.21 -20.82
N ILE A 292 -22.01 4.35 -21.48
CA ILE A 292 -21.07 5.47 -21.33
C ILE A 292 -21.85 6.65 -20.76
N ASN A 293 -21.39 7.19 -19.66
CA ASN A 293 -21.89 8.43 -19.11
C ASN A 293 -20.87 9.54 -19.39
N ALA A 294 -21.24 10.50 -20.22
CA ALA A 294 -20.39 11.66 -20.46
C ALA A 294 -20.24 12.48 -19.16
N LEU A 295 -19.01 12.84 -18.84
CA LEU A 295 -18.67 13.72 -17.74
C LEU A 295 -18.27 15.11 -18.31
N ALA A 296 -18.00 16.07 -17.42
CA ALA A 296 -17.42 17.35 -17.83
C ALA A 296 -16.00 17.13 -18.38
N ASP A 297 -15.49 18.11 -19.14
CA ASP A 297 -14.09 18.15 -19.63
C ASP A 297 -13.65 16.99 -20.56
N ASN A 298 -14.51 16.59 -21.49
CA ASN A 298 -14.21 15.53 -22.47
C ASN A 298 -13.90 14.15 -21.84
N SER A 299 -14.17 13.96 -20.56
CA SER A 299 -14.06 12.67 -19.88
C SER A 299 -15.39 11.91 -19.93
N ALA A 300 -15.33 10.61 -19.82
CA ALA A 300 -16.48 9.74 -19.79
C ALA A 300 -16.30 8.64 -18.73
N LEU A 301 -17.40 8.14 -18.21
CA LEU A 301 -17.41 6.99 -17.30
C LEU A 301 -18.00 5.80 -18.05
N LEU A 302 -17.16 4.79 -18.31
CA LEU A 302 -17.58 3.51 -18.83
C LEU A 302 -18.18 2.69 -17.67
N ASN A 303 -19.45 2.32 -17.81
CA ASN A 303 -20.14 1.44 -16.87
C ASN A 303 -20.38 0.10 -17.53
N VAL A 304 -19.93 -0.97 -16.90
CA VAL A 304 -20.15 -2.35 -17.34
C VAL A 304 -20.78 -3.14 -16.21
N LEU A 305 -21.98 -3.62 -16.45
CA LEU A 305 -22.67 -4.55 -15.54
C LEU A 305 -22.60 -5.96 -16.17
N VAL A 306 -22.10 -6.90 -15.40
CA VAL A 306 -22.19 -8.34 -15.67
C VAL A 306 -23.13 -8.95 -14.64
N SER A 307 -24.29 -9.40 -15.12
CA SER A 307 -25.35 -9.99 -14.29
C SER A 307 -25.50 -11.46 -14.63
N ASP A 308 -25.54 -12.32 -13.65
CA ASP A 308 -25.78 -13.76 -13.81
C ASP A 308 -26.97 -14.21 -12.95
N SER A 309 -27.61 -15.31 -13.35
CA SER A 309 -28.68 -15.97 -12.60
C SER A 309 -28.18 -17.20 -11.83
N GLY A 310 -26.93 -17.18 -11.40
CA GLY A 310 -26.30 -18.27 -10.67
C GLY A 310 -26.75 -18.40 -9.22
N PRO A 311 -26.01 -19.15 -8.40
CA PRO A 311 -26.40 -19.44 -7.02
C PRO A 311 -26.35 -18.22 -6.09
N GLY A 312 -25.73 -17.11 -6.51
CA GLY A 312 -25.48 -15.95 -5.67
C GLY A 312 -24.41 -16.21 -4.60
N ILE A 313 -24.10 -15.19 -3.83
CA ILE A 313 -23.02 -15.18 -2.84
C ILE A 313 -23.60 -14.70 -1.50
N PRO A 314 -23.42 -15.46 -0.41
CA PRO A 314 -23.86 -15.06 0.93
C PRO A 314 -23.21 -13.73 1.37
N PRO A 315 -23.94 -12.86 2.10
CA PRO A 315 -23.43 -11.56 2.50
C PRO A 315 -22.06 -11.61 3.23
N GLU A 316 -21.86 -12.62 4.07
CA GLU A 316 -20.61 -12.82 4.82
C GLU A 316 -19.40 -13.18 3.93
N GLU A 317 -19.65 -13.63 2.70
CA GLU A 317 -18.61 -14.03 1.76
C GLU A 317 -18.35 -12.98 0.67
N GLN A 318 -19.25 -11.99 0.49
CA GLN A 318 -19.15 -11.01 -0.60
C GLN A 318 -17.89 -10.15 -0.57
N GLU A 319 -17.38 -9.79 0.60
CA GLU A 319 -16.08 -9.10 0.71
C GLU A 319 -14.90 -10.08 0.58
N ARG A 320 -15.07 -11.30 1.05
CA ARG A 320 -14.02 -12.32 1.05
C ARG A 320 -13.65 -12.81 -0.34
N ILE A 321 -14.59 -12.82 -1.30
CA ILE A 321 -14.31 -13.27 -2.67
C ILE A 321 -13.30 -12.40 -3.42
N PHE A 322 -13.07 -11.17 -2.97
CA PHE A 322 -12.03 -10.28 -3.50
C PHE A 322 -10.67 -10.49 -2.84
N GLY A 323 -10.60 -11.34 -1.83
CA GLY A 323 -9.35 -11.73 -1.19
C GLY A 323 -8.50 -12.61 -2.09
N GLU A 324 -7.20 -12.56 -1.87
CA GLU A 324 -6.22 -13.37 -2.59
C GLU A 324 -6.36 -14.84 -2.21
N PHE A 325 -6.28 -15.72 -3.21
CA PHE A 325 -6.40 -17.17 -3.04
C PHE A 325 -7.70 -17.62 -2.34
N THR A 326 -8.72 -16.76 -2.37
CA THR A 326 -9.99 -17.04 -1.71
C THR A 326 -10.90 -17.83 -2.66
N ARG A 327 -11.49 -18.90 -2.14
CA ARG A 327 -12.49 -19.73 -2.82
C ARG A 327 -13.68 -19.94 -1.87
N LEU A 328 -14.88 -19.93 -2.41
CA LEU A 328 -16.08 -20.23 -1.64
C LEU A 328 -16.15 -21.74 -1.35
N SER A 329 -16.48 -22.09 -0.12
CA SER A 329 -16.57 -23.51 0.32
C SER A 329 -17.54 -24.34 -0.51
N ALA A 330 -18.60 -23.72 -1.01
CA ALA A 330 -19.58 -24.36 -1.91
C ALA A 330 -19.04 -24.66 -3.32
N THR A 331 -17.89 -24.10 -3.70
CA THR A 331 -17.30 -24.20 -5.05
C THR A 331 -15.90 -24.83 -5.05
N GLU A 332 -15.54 -25.56 -4.02
CA GLU A 332 -14.20 -26.19 -3.88
C GLU A 332 -13.79 -27.05 -5.08
N LYS A 333 -14.77 -27.63 -5.81
CA LYS A 333 -14.54 -28.42 -7.03
C LYS A 333 -14.34 -27.56 -8.30
N ALA A 334 -14.58 -26.26 -8.23
CA ALA A 334 -14.45 -25.38 -9.40
C ALA A 334 -12.97 -25.00 -9.60
N GLU A 335 -12.44 -25.12 -10.81
CA GLU A 335 -11.06 -24.83 -11.19
C GLU A 335 -10.67 -23.34 -10.96
N GLY A 336 -9.41 -23.07 -10.56
CA GLY A 336 -8.82 -21.74 -10.45
C GLY A 336 -8.14 -21.46 -9.11
N PHE A 337 -7.13 -20.57 -9.08
CA PHE A 337 -6.37 -20.22 -7.87
C PHE A 337 -7.08 -19.22 -6.93
N GLY A 338 -8.25 -18.70 -7.28
CA GLY A 338 -8.91 -17.65 -6.48
C GLY A 338 -8.22 -16.29 -6.58
N LEU A 339 -7.50 -16.03 -7.67
CA LEU A 339 -6.82 -14.76 -7.93
C LEU A 339 -7.63 -13.82 -8.85
N GLY A 340 -8.54 -14.36 -9.65
CA GLY A 340 -9.21 -13.59 -10.71
C GLY A 340 -9.93 -12.34 -10.19
N LEU A 341 -10.79 -12.46 -9.18
CA LEU A 341 -11.52 -11.30 -8.66
C LEU A 341 -10.62 -10.31 -7.91
N SER A 342 -9.57 -10.77 -7.23
CA SER A 342 -8.59 -9.89 -6.58
C SER A 342 -7.78 -9.10 -7.63
N ILE A 343 -7.36 -9.74 -8.72
CA ILE A 343 -6.73 -9.09 -9.87
C ILE A 343 -7.68 -8.07 -10.50
N THR A 344 -8.94 -8.45 -10.76
CA THR A 344 -9.96 -7.57 -11.31
C THR A 344 -10.13 -6.31 -10.47
N ARG A 345 -10.26 -6.44 -9.15
CA ARG A 345 -10.41 -5.31 -8.23
C ARG A 345 -9.18 -4.40 -8.25
N LYS A 346 -7.97 -4.98 -8.10
CA LYS A 346 -6.72 -4.22 -8.10
C LYS A 346 -6.50 -3.50 -9.44
N MET A 347 -6.80 -4.16 -10.56
CA MET A 347 -6.68 -3.59 -11.89
C MET A 347 -7.67 -2.46 -12.12
N THR A 348 -8.93 -2.63 -11.71
CA THR A 348 -9.95 -1.58 -11.77
C THR A 348 -9.53 -0.35 -10.98
N VAL A 349 -9.00 -0.53 -9.76
CA VAL A 349 -8.48 0.56 -8.92
C VAL A 349 -7.26 1.24 -9.58
N LEU A 350 -6.34 0.45 -10.15
CA LEU A 350 -5.17 0.99 -10.87
C LEU A 350 -5.58 1.85 -12.07
N MET A 351 -6.68 1.51 -12.73
CA MET A 351 -7.27 2.31 -13.83
C MET A 351 -8.10 3.51 -13.33
N GLY A 352 -8.13 3.78 -12.02
CA GLY A 352 -8.89 4.89 -11.42
C GLY A 352 -10.39 4.62 -11.32
N GLY A 353 -10.81 3.37 -11.49
CA GLY A 353 -12.21 2.96 -11.46
C GLY A 353 -12.66 2.33 -10.14
N ASN A 354 -13.87 1.81 -10.18
CA ASN A 354 -14.51 1.12 -9.05
C ASN A 354 -15.15 -0.19 -9.51
N LEU A 355 -15.10 -1.22 -8.66
CA LEU A 355 -15.77 -2.51 -8.83
C LEU A 355 -16.69 -2.74 -7.65
N SER A 356 -17.96 -2.95 -7.91
CA SER A 356 -18.97 -3.26 -6.90
C SER A 356 -19.71 -4.56 -7.21
N LEU A 357 -20.22 -5.19 -6.16
CA LEU A 357 -21.00 -6.42 -6.22
C LEU A 357 -22.34 -6.22 -5.50
N LYS A 358 -23.41 -6.68 -6.14
CA LYS A 358 -24.69 -6.93 -5.50
C LYS A 358 -25.06 -8.38 -5.76
N SER A 359 -25.33 -9.15 -4.71
CA SER A 359 -25.68 -10.55 -4.86
C SER A 359 -26.69 -10.98 -3.80
N VAL A 360 -27.59 -11.84 -4.21
CA VAL A 360 -28.57 -12.48 -3.33
C VAL A 360 -28.54 -13.98 -3.58
N VAL A 361 -28.43 -14.77 -2.53
CA VAL A 361 -28.39 -16.23 -2.63
C VAL A 361 -29.63 -16.73 -3.39
N GLY A 362 -29.40 -17.54 -4.41
CA GLY A 362 -30.44 -18.08 -5.29
C GLY A 362 -30.93 -17.14 -6.38
N GLN A 363 -30.44 -15.88 -6.47
CA GLN A 363 -30.87 -14.93 -7.49
C GLN A 363 -29.72 -14.50 -8.43
N GLY A 364 -28.48 -14.88 -8.10
CA GLY A 364 -27.30 -14.56 -8.89
C GLY A 364 -26.48 -13.40 -8.37
N CYS A 365 -25.61 -12.87 -9.25
CA CYS A 365 -24.70 -11.79 -8.94
C CYS A 365 -24.75 -10.70 -10.01
N ASP A 366 -24.65 -9.46 -9.56
CA ASP A 366 -24.47 -8.25 -10.36
C ASP A 366 -23.12 -7.63 -10.03
N PHE A 367 -22.15 -7.80 -10.91
CA PHE A 367 -20.86 -7.12 -10.83
C PHE A 367 -20.90 -5.84 -11.68
N THR A 368 -20.67 -4.70 -11.08
CA THR A 368 -20.62 -3.41 -11.77
C THR A 368 -19.19 -2.85 -11.74
N ILE A 369 -18.69 -2.52 -12.91
CA ILE A 369 -17.38 -1.86 -13.12
C ILE A 369 -17.65 -0.45 -13.62
N GLU A 370 -16.95 0.51 -13.03
CA GLU A 370 -16.94 1.91 -13.43
C GLU A 370 -15.50 2.31 -13.76
N LEU A 371 -15.22 2.72 -14.98
CA LEU A 371 -13.86 3.09 -15.43
C LEU A 371 -13.88 4.47 -16.08
N PRO A 372 -13.01 5.40 -15.65
CA PRO A 372 -12.84 6.68 -16.33
C PRO A 372 -12.15 6.49 -17.68
N LEU A 373 -12.70 7.13 -18.71
CA LEU A 373 -12.14 7.23 -20.07
C LEU A 373 -11.94 8.70 -20.44
N THR A 374 -11.08 8.98 -21.39
CA THR A 374 -10.83 10.33 -21.93
C THR A 374 -10.95 10.37 -23.44
#